data_748a0f6e538ebfb894313106c130a5bc
#
_entry.id   748a0f6e538ebfb894313106c130a5bc
#
_cell.length_a   1.000
_cell.length_b   1.000
_cell.length_c   1.000
_cell.angle_alpha   90.00
_cell.angle_beta   90.00
_cell.angle_gamma   90.00
#
_symmetry.space_group_name_H-M   'P 1'
#
loop_
_entity.id
_entity.type
_entity.pdbx_description
1 polymer ?
#
loop_
_entity_poly.entity_id
_entity_poly.type
_entity_poly.pdbx_seq_one_letter_code
_entity_poly.pdbx_strand_id
1 'polypeptide(L)'
;MQTTVKLPLYLTWRQLKDVVGWPYSRTQTGRLMFDPEYAQDAFPACRKLGAHRNSHPIWYTPAVLDYFKRHGLPIPENVVFS
;
A
#
# COMPACT_ATOMS: atom_id res chain seq x y z
N MET A 1 18.07 -17.92 -9.66
CA MET A 1 18.10 -17.78 -8.20
C MET A 1 16.91 -16.94 -7.74
N GLN A 2 16.21 -17.46 -6.74
CA GLN A 2 15.10 -16.72 -6.17
C GLN A 2 15.64 -15.72 -5.15
N THR A 3 15.30 -14.46 -5.31
CA THR A 3 15.69 -13.43 -4.38
C THR A 3 14.54 -13.16 -3.42
N THR A 4 14.81 -13.31 -2.13
CA THR A 4 13.82 -12.99 -1.09
C THR A 4 13.84 -11.51 -0.84
N VAL A 5 12.68 -10.89 -0.90
CA VAL A 5 12.51 -9.46 -0.63
C VAL A 5 11.91 -9.29 0.76
N LYS A 6 12.60 -8.53 1.61
CA LYS A 6 12.08 -8.18 2.92
C LYS A 6 11.30 -6.87 2.83
N LEU A 7 10.04 -6.92 3.24
CA LEU A 7 9.20 -5.72 3.29
C LEU A 7 8.70 -5.53 4.73
N PRO A 8 8.57 -4.28 5.19
CA PRO A 8 7.92 -4.04 6.47
C PRO A 8 6.46 -4.47 6.39
N LEU A 9 5.91 -4.93 7.51
CA LEU A 9 4.52 -5.34 7.58
C LEU A 9 3.56 -4.18 7.32
N TYR A 10 3.99 -2.97 7.67
CA TYR A 10 3.24 -1.74 7.40
C TYR A 10 4.13 -0.76 6.65
N LEU A 11 3.55 -0.10 5.64
CA LEU A 11 4.27 0.85 4.79
C LEU A 11 3.84 2.27 5.12
N THR A 12 4.80 3.17 5.25
CA THR A 12 4.53 4.61 5.23
C THR A 12 4.27 5.05 3.79
N TRP A 13 3.80 6.28 3.60
CA TRP A 13 3.61 6.82 2.25
C TRP A 13 4.91 6.78 1.44
N ARG A 14 6.01 7.19 2.06
CA ARG A 14 7.30 7.19 1.39
C ARG A 14 7.74 5.78 0.98
N GLN A 15 7.56 4.80 1.86
CA GLN A 15 7.87 3.41 1.55
C GLN A 15 6.96 2.85 0.46
N LEU A 16 5.69 3.23 0.46
CA LEU A 16 4.76 2.83 -0.57
C LEU A 16 5.25 3.32 -1.95
N LYS A 17 5.77 4.53 -2.03
CA LYS A 17 6.31 5.08 -3.27
C LYS A 17 7.67 4.50 -3.64
N ASP A 18 8.59 4.42 -2.67
CA ASP A 18 9.99 4.12 -2.94
C ASP A 18 10.29 2.62 -2.96
N VAL A 19 9.62 1.84 -2.11
CA VAL A 19 9.89 0.41 -1.95
C VAL A 19 8.99 -0.42 -2.86
N VAL A 20 7.70 -0.12 -2.88
CA VAL A 20 6.71 -0.88 -3.65
C VAL A 20 6.52 -0.31 -5.05
N GLY A 21 6.85 0.96 -5.25
CA GLY A 21 6.75 1.60 -6.56
C GLY A 21 5.35 2.04 -6.94
N TRP A 22 4.55 2.45 -5.96
CA TRP A 22 3.19 2.92 -6.20
C TRP A 22 3.20 4.17 -7.09
N PRO A 23 2.54 4.14 -8.27
CA PRO A 23 2.71 5.19 -9.27
C PRO A 23 1.84 6.44 -9.07
N TYR A 24 0.82 6.36 -8.21
CA TYR A 24 -0.17 7.43 -8.11
C TYR A 24 0.21 8.49 -7.09
N SER A 25 -0.32 9.71 -7.28
CA SER A 25 -0.14 10.80 -6.33
C SER A 25 -0.91 10.52 -5.03
N ARG A 26 -0.61 11.30 -4.00
CA ARG A 26 -1.32 11.18 -2.74
C ARG A 26 -2.80 11.51 -2.88
N THR A 27 -3.14 12.52 -3.68
CA THR A 27 -4.54 12.88 -3.94
C THR A 27 -5.28 11.76 -4.64
N GLN A 28 -4.69 11.18 -5.69
CA GLN A 28 -5.30 10.06 -6.40
C GLN A 28 -5.44 8.84 -5.51
N THR A 29 -4.45 8.56 -4.68
CA THR A 29 -4.51 7.46 -3.72
C THR A 29 -5.68 7.64 -2.74
N GLY A 30 -5.88 8.86 -2.24
CA GLY A 30 -7.02 9.17 -1.38
C GLY A 30 -8.36 8.89 -2.06
N ARG A 31 -8.47 9.21 -3.34
CA ARG A 31 -9.69 8.92 -4.10
C ARG A 31 -9.91 7.42 -4.26
N LEU A 32 -8.85 6.67 -4.56
CA LEU A 32 -8.94 5.22 -4.69
C LEU A 32 -9.34 4.53 -3.38
N MET A 33 -8.98 5.13 -2.24
CA MET A 33 -9.35 4.58 -0.93
C MET A 33 -10.80 4.89 -0.54
N PHE A 34 -11.28 6.10 -0.82
CA PHE A 34 -12.49 6.61 -0.17
C PHE A 34 -13.60 7.03 -1.13
N ASP A 35 -13.32 7.18 -2.43
CA ASP A 35 -14.35 7.59 -3.38
C ASP A 35 -15.36 6.45 -3.59
N PRO A 36 -16.67 6.72 -3.46
CA PRO A 36 -17.69 5.68 -3.67
C PRO A 36 -17.64 5.02 -5.06
N GLU A 37 -17.12 5.73 -6.05
CA GLU A 37 -16.96 5.18 -7.40
C GLU A 37 -16.05 3.96 -7.43
N TYR A 38 -15.09 3.88 -6.50
CA TYR A 38 -14.15 2.77 -6.41
C TYR A 38 -14.47 1.79 -5.28
N ALA A 39 -15.66 1.89 -4.66
CA ALA A 39 -15.97 1.15 -3.43
C ALA A 39 -15.90 -0.37 -3.59
N GLN A 40 -16.19 -0.89 -4.78
CA GLN A 40 -16.19 -2.35 -5.00
C GLN A 40 -14.77 -2.93 -5.06
N ASP A 41 -13.79 -2.12 -5.42
CA ASP A 41 -12.40 -2.57 -5.52
C ASP A 41 -11.47 -1.44 -5.09
N ALA A 42 -11.72 -0.94 -3.88
CA ALA A 42 -10.96 0.17 -3.34
C ALA A 42 -9.55 -0.22 -2.95
N PHE A 43 -8.61 0.72 -3.08
CA PHE A 43 -7.27 0.56 -2.53
C PHE A 43 -7.37 0.42 -1.01
N PRO A 44 -6.54 -0.44 -0.39
CA PRO A 44 -6.61 -0.64 1.06
C PRO A 44 -6.49 0.69 1.81
N ALA A 45 -7.43 0.94 2.72
CA ALA A 45 -7.45 2.18 3.47
C ALA A 45 -6.25 2.25 4.43
N CYS A 46 -5.61 3.41 4.49
CA CYS A 46 -4.54 3.63 5.44
C CYS A 46 -5.08 3.71 6.87
N ARG A 47 -4.22 3.43 7.83
CA ARG A 47 -4.51 3.60 9.26
C ARG A 47 -3.56 4.63 9.82
N LYS A 48 -4.05 5.44 10.75
CA LYS A 48 -3.23 6.38 11.50
C LYS A 48 -3.11 5.88 12.92
N LEU A 49 -1.88 5.80 13.42
CA LEU A 49 -1.63 5.40 14.79
C LEU A 49 -1.79 6.63 15.69
N GLY A 50 -2.82 6.61 16.55
CA GLY A 50 -3.13 7.70 17.45
C GLY A 50 -4.06 8.75 16.84
N ALA A 51 -4.61 9.59 17.73
CA ALA A 51 -5.58 10.63 17.36
C ALA A 51 -4.92 11.95 16.95
N HIS A 52 -3.60 12.01 16.91
CA HIS A 52 -2.89 13.23 16.62
C HIS A 52 -2.92 13.54 15.11
N ARG A 53 -3.23 14.79 14.75
CA ARG A 53 -3.33 15.17 13.35
C ARG A 53 -1.98 15.08 12.58
N ASN A 54 -0.87 14.98 13.30
CA ASN A 54 0.44 14.78 12.70
C ASN A 54 0.82 13.31 12.56
N SER A 55 -0.10 12.39 12.90
CA SER A 55 0.14 10.96 12.72
C SER A 55 0.26 10.63 11.24
N HIS A 56 1.31 9.90 10.88
CA HIS A 56 1.51 9.49 9.50
C HIS A 56 0.63 8.29 9.17
N PRO A 57 0.02 8.26 7.97
CA PRO A 57 -0.75 7.10 7.55
C PRO A 57 0.17 5.92 7.28
N ILE A 58 -0.30 4.71 7.58
CA ILE A 58 0.38 3.46 7.25
C ILE A 58 -0.58 2.53 6.52
N TRP A 59 -0.03 1.68 5.66
CA TRP A 59 -0.79 0.69 4.90
C TRP A 59 -0.31 -0.70 5.26
N TYR A 60 -1.26 -1.64 5.36
CA TYR A 60 -0.93 -3.04 5.61
C TYR A 60 -0.36 -3.65 4.33
N THR A 61 0.89 -4.04 4.35
CA THR A 61 1.62 -4.47 3.16
C THR A 61 0.97 -5.65 2.43
N PRO A 62 0.52 -6.72 3.12
CA PRO A 62 -0.14 -7.82 2.40
C PRO A 62 -1.38 -7.38 1.63
N ALA A 63 -2.17 -6.46 2.17
CA ALA A 63 -3.36 -5.95 1.48
C ALA A 63 -2.97 -5.14 0.24
N VAL A 64 -1.90 -4.34 0.33
CA VAL A 64 -1.38 -3.57 -0.80
C VAL A 64 -0.92 -4.50 -1.92
N LEU A 65 -0.17 -5.54 -1.58
CA LEU A 65 0.30 -6.51 -2.57
C LEU A 65 -0.85 -7.26 -3.22
N ASP A 66 -1.88 -7.60 -2.46
CA ASP A 66 -3.08 -8.23 -3.00
C ASP A 66 -3.79 -7.33 -4.01
N TYR A 67 -3.91 -6.05 -3.69
CA TYR A 67 -4.47 -5.07 -4.61
C TYR A 67 -3.67 -5.01 -5.91
N PHE A 68 -2.33 -4.95 -5.81
CA PHE A 68 -1.47 -4.94 -6.98
C PHE A 68 -1.69 -6.17 -7.84
N LYS A 69 -1.75 -7.34 -7.21
CA LYS A 69 -1.96 -8.61 -7.91
C LYS A 69 -3.29 -8.61 -8.66
N ARG A 70 -4.36 -8.15 -8.03
CA ARG A 70 -5.69 -8.10 -8.65
C ARG A 70 -5.74 -7.15 -9.86
N HIS A 71 -4.92 -6.10 -9.84
CA HIS A 71 -4.87 -5.12 -10.92
C HIS A 71 -3.76 -5.37 -11.94
N GLY A 72 -3.10 -6.52 -11.86
CA GLY A 72 -2.05 -6.87 -12.81
C GLY A 72 -0.76 -6.09 -12.67
N LEU A 73 -0.56 -5.42 -11.54
CA LEU A 73 0.68 -4.69 -11.28
C LEU A 73 1.77 -5.66 -10.81
N PRO A 74 3.05 -5.42 -11.17
CA PRO A 74 4.13 -6.31 -10.75
C PRO A 74 4.29 -6.32 -9.23
N ILE A 75 4.49 -7.52 -8.68
CA ILE A 75 4.80 -7.71 -7.27
C ILE A 75 6.01 -8.62 -7.12
N PRO A 76 6.78 -8.51 -6.02
CA PRO A 76 7.85 -9.45 -5.75
C PRO A 76 7.29 -10.86 -5.53
N GLU A 77 8.00 -11.88 -6.04
CA GLU A 77 7.53 -13.28 -5.91
C GLU A 77 7.76 -13.85 -4.51
N ASN A 78 8.88 -13.53 -3.90
CA ASN A 78 9.25 -14.06 -2.59
C ASN A 78 9.35 -12.92 -1.60
N VAL A 79 8.29 -12.72 -0.82
CA VAL A 79 8.23 -11.63 0.14
C VAL A 79 8.22 -12.19 1.55
N VAL A 80 9.10 -11.66 2.40
CA VAL A 80 9.12 -11.92 3.83
C VAL A 80 8.82 -10.62 4.55
N PHE A 81 7.92 -10.67 5.52
CA PHE A 81 7.57 -9.50 6.31
C PHE A 81 8.36 -9.50 7.62
N SER A 82 8.85 -8.34 7.97
CA SER A 82 9.63 -8.18 9.20
C SER A 82 9.07 -7.08 10.10
#